data_11ea288365a91fb9ba556a36eddfdd81
#
_entry.id   11ea288365a91fb9ba556a36eddfdd81
#
_cell.length_a   1.000
_cell.length_b   1.000
_cell.length_c   1.000
_cell.angle_alpha   90.00
_cell.angle_beta   90.00
_cell.angle_gamma   90.00
#
_symmetry.space_group_name_H-M   'P 1'
#
loop_
_entity.id
_entity.type
_entity.pdbx_description
1 polymer ?
#
loop_
_entity_poly.entity_id
_entity_poly.type
_entity_poly.pdbx_seq_one_letter_code
_entity_poly.pdbx_strand_id
1 'polypeptide(L)'
;MNRIYKWLGAWTTLLVVSLSLISCEKDTRYLDRLADADLFNESMQKLTDVIVYDIFSPVVASRVYVYPTVAAYSVMQKAYPDKYASLSGQLKEFTDIPELPAGVNPQLAAIHAFLVVGKQLIFSEDRIDTYRESLYEELDDLGMPSREFEASIAYGEAVAAHILAWADTDFYKQTRTFPKYTMQEG
;
A
#
# COMPACT_ATOMS: atom_id res chain seq x y z
N MET A 1 -23.49 -61.77 14.73
CA MET A 1 -22.69 -60.71 15.41
C MET A 1 -21.85 -59.86 14.43
N ASN A 2 -21.32 -60.36 13.33
CA ASN A 2 -20.44 -59.58 12.41
C ASN A 2 -21.12 -58.54 11.47
N ARG A 3 -22.44 -58.54 11.36
CA ARG A 3 -23.12 -57.56 10.47
C ARG A 3 -23.29 -56.19 11.12
N ILE A 4 -23.49 -56.13 12.42
CA ILE A 4 -23.72 -54.87 13.17
C ILE A 4 -22.42 -54.04 13.20
N TYR A 5 -21.26 -54.65 13.41
CA TYR A 5 -19.94 -53.95 13.39
C TYR A 5 -19.59 -53.37 12.02
N LYS A 6 -19.99 -54.01 10.92
CA LYS A 6 -19.79 -53.48 9.56
C LYS A 6 -20.63 -52.20 9.30
N TRP A 7 -21.86 -52.18 9.84
CA TRP A 7 -22.71 -51.02 9.73
C TRP A 7 -22.24 -49.85 10.63
N LEU A 8 -21.80 -50.14 11.83
CA LEU A 8 -21.21 -49.13 12.73
C LEU A 8 -19.94 -48.53 12.13
N GLY A 9 -19.07 -49.34 11.54
CA GLY A 9 -17.85 -48.85 10.85
C GLY A 9 -18.16 -47.97 9.63
N ALA A 10 -19.19 -48.33 8.85
CA ALA A 10 -19.61 -47.51 7.70
C ALA A 10 -20.18 -46.13 8.11
N TRP A 11 -20.91 -46.10 9.21
CA TRP A 11 -21.47 -44.85 9.75
C TRP A 11 -20.38 -43.94 10.35
N THR A 12 -19.38 -44.50 11.03
CA THR A 12 -18.25 -43.74 11.57
C THR A 12 -17.35 -43.16 10.47
N THR A 13 -17.08 -43.93 9.41
CA THR A 13 -16.35 -43.41 8.24
C THR A 13 -17.11 -42.31 7.48
N LEU A 14 -18.43 -42.44 7.36
CA LEU A 14 -19.24 -41.42 6.72
C LEU A 14 -19.27 -40.13 7.55
N LEU A 15 -19.31 -40.26 8.88
CA LEU A 15 -19.29 -39.09 9.80
C LEU A 15 -17.93 -38.35 9.75
N VAL A 16 -16.82 -39.10 9.69
CA VAL A 16 -15.46 -38.52 9.60
C VAL A 16 -15.27 -37.81 8.24
N VAL A 17 -15.77 -38.40 7.15
CA VAL A 17 -15.71 -37.77 5.82
C VAL A 17 -16.59 -36.53 5.73
N SER A 18 -17.76 -36.51 6.40
CA SER A 18 -18.62 -35.31 6.41
C SER A 18 -18.04 -34.16 7.25
N LEU A 19 -17.27 -34.46 8.30
CA LEU A 19 -16.58 -33.42 9.08
C LEU A 19 -15.39 -32.80 8.33
N SER A 20 -14.75 -33.53 7.41
CA SER A 20 -13.66 -32.99 6.59
C SER A 20 -14.14 -32.10 5.43
N LEU A 21 -15.44 -32.02 5.18
CA LEU A 21 -16.05 -31.12 4.20
C LEU A 21 -16.50 -29.79 4.81
N ILE A 22 -16.22 -29.51 6.08
CA ILE A 22 -16.32 -28.15 6.60
C ILE A 22 -15.21 -27.36 5.91
N SER A 23 -15.53 -26.90 4.71
CA SER A 23 -14.73 -25.93 3.95
C SER A 23 -14.47 -24.75 4.90
N CYS A 24 -13.22 -24.50 5.16
CA CYS A 24 -12.80 -23.26 5.77
C CYS A 24 -13.33 -22.15 4.87
N GLU A 25 -14.41 -21.49 5.25
CA GLU A 25 -14.92 -20.31 4.53
C GLU A 25 -13.78 -19.31 4.54
N LYS A 26 -13.31 -18.97 3.33
CA LYS A 26 -12.17 -18.07 3.20
C LYS A 26 -12.57 -16.72 3.77
N ASP A 27 -11.91 -16.28 4.82
CA ASP A 27 -12.16 -14.95 5.36
C ASP A 27 -11.82 -13.91 4.30
N THR A 28 -12.75 -13.02 3.99
CA THR A 28 -12.62 -12.00 2.97
C THR A 28 -12.81 -10.59 3.52
N ARG A 29 -12.90 -10.44 4.84
CA ARG A 29 -13.11 -9.14 5.50
C ARG A 29 -12.03 -8.12 5.17
N TYR A 30 -10.81 -8.57 4.89
CA TYR A 30 -9.73 -7.69 4.43
C TYR A 30 -10.07 -6.98 3.11
N LEU A 31 -10.89 -7.59 2.22
CA LEU A 31 -11.31 -6.96 0.97
C LEU A 31 -12.22 -5.75 1.22
N ASP A 32 -13.14 -5.88 2.18
CA ASP A 32 -14.01 -4.77 2.59
C ASP A 32 -13.18 -3.62 3.18
N ARG A 33 -12.20 -3.95 4.04
CA ARG A 33 -11.29 -2.96 4.62
C ARG A 33 -10.44 -2.25 3.56
N LEU A 34 -9.89 -2.99 2.61
CA LEU A 34 -9.08 -2.43 1.51
C LEU A 34 -9.91 -1.64 0.49
N ALA A 35 -11.20 -1.98 0.32
CA ALA A 35 -12.11 -1.25 -0.55
C ALA A 35 -12.66 0.04 0.08
N ASP A 36 -12.50 0.20 1.40
CA ASP A 36 -12.96 1.37 2.12
C ASP A 36 -12.06 2.58 1.79
N ALA A 37 -12.69 3.64 1.27
CA ALA A 37 -12.00 4.90 0.96
C ALA A 37 -11.39 5.56 2.20
N ASP A 38 -11.93 5.30 3.38
CA ASP A 38 -11.43 5.86 4.63
C ASP A 38 -10.03 5.35 4.95
N LEU A 39 -9.65 4.15 4.53
CA LEU A 39 -8.29 3.61 4.75
C LEU A 39 -7.21 4.48 4.08
N PHE A 40 -7.47 4.95 2.86
CA PHE A 40 -6.54 5.88 2.20
C PHE A 40 -6.54 7.26 2.89
N ASN A 41 -7.70 7.73 3.34
CA ASN A 41 -7.82 8.98 4.09
C ASN A 41 -7.08 8.91 5.44
N GLU A 42 -7.17 7.79 6.15
CA GLU A 42 -6.40 7.52 7.39
C GLU A 42 -4.89 7.56 7.13
N SER A 43 -4.43 6.91 6.05
CA SER A 43 -3.02 6.92 5.65
C SER A 43 -2.54 8.32 5.30
N MET A 44 -3.36 9.12 4.59
CA MET A 44 -3.08 10.52 4.28
C MET A 44 -3.06 11.37 5.55
N GLN A 45 -4.01 11.16 6.47
CA GLN A 45 -4.03 11.87 7.75
C GLN A 45 -2.80 11.57 8.58
N LYS A 46 -2.37 10.29 8.60
CA LYS A 46 -1.15 9.89 9.31
C LYS A 46 0.08 10.59 8.77
N LEU A 47 0.23 10.68 7.45
CA LEU A 47 1.32 11.44 6.83
C LEU A 47 1.22 12.93 7.18
N THR A 48 0.01 13.51 7.18
CA THR A 48 -0.23 14.89 7.59
C THR A 48 0.21 15.16 9.03
N ASP A 49 -0.13 14.26 9.95
CA ASP A 49 0.26 14.37 11.36
C ASP A 49 1.79 14.40 11.52
N VAL A 50 2.51 13.60 10.70
CA VAL A 50 3.97 13.61 10.72
C VAL A 50 4.55 14.87 10.08
N ILE A 51 3.99 15.36 8.98
CA ILE A 51 4.37 16.63 8.35
C ILE A 51 4.25 17.80 9.36
N VAL A 52 3.16 17.83 10.14
CA VAL A 52 2.94 18.84 11.18
C VAL A 52 3.94 18.65 12.35
N TYR A 53 4.14 17.41 12.78
CA TYR A 53 5.09 17.08 13.84
C TYR A 53 6.54 17.48 13.49
N ASP A 54 6.96 17.23 12.27
CA ASP A 54 8.28 17.55 11.73
C ASP A 54 8.42 19.05 11.34
N ILE A 55 7.36 19.83 11.50
CA ILE A 55 7.33 21.29 11.25
C ILE A 55 7.77 21.63 9.81
N PHE A 56 7.30 20.90 8.82
CA PHE A 56 7.61 21.19 7.44
C PHE A 56 6.99 22.53 6.99
N SER A 57 7.77 23.33 6.27
CA SER A 57 7.23 24.52 5.61
C SER A 57 6.22 24.13 4.52
N PRO A 58 5.21 24.98 4.21
CA PRO A 58 4.16 24.62 3.22
C PRO A 58 4.70 24.19 1.87
N VAL A 59 5.78 24.82 1.39
CA VAL A 59 6.42 24.45 0.12
C VAL A 59 7.02 23.05 0.16
N VAL A 60 7.66 22.66 1.26
CA VAL A 60 8.22 21.32 1.42
C VAL A 60 7.10 20.30 1.65
N ALA A 61 6.08 20.66 2.45
CA ALA A 61 4.93 19.82 2.70
C ALA A 61 4.20 19.45 1.38
N SER A 62 4.05 20.40 0.45
CA SER A 62 3.44 20.10 -0.85
C SER A 62 4.17 19.00 -1.61
N ARG A 63 5.50 18.98 -1.56
CA ARG A 63 6.32 17.90 -2.12
C ARG A 63 6.05 16.56 -1.44
N VAL A 64 5.96 16.55 -0.12
CA VAL A 64 5.67 15.34 0.67
C VAL A 64 4.27 14.80 0.39
N TYR A 65 3.29 15.63 0.03
CA TYR A 65 1.97 15.16 -0.37
C TYR A 65 1.93 14.63 -1.82
N VAL A 66 2.60 15.32 -2.75
CA VAL A 66 2.48 15.01 -4.18
C VAL A 66 3.05 13.64 -4.53
N TYR A 67 4.30 13.35 -4.17
CA TYR A 67 4.96 12.12 -4.60
C TYR A 67 4.28 10.84 -4.08
N PRO A 68 3.90 10.73 -2.79
CA PRO A 68 3.16 9.56 -2.31
C PRO A 68 1.81 9.39 -3.02
N THR A 69 1.11 10.51 -3.26
CA THR A 69 -0.19 10.48 -3.95
C THR A 69 -0.03 10.02 -5.41
N VAL A 70 1.01 10.47 -6.10
CA VAL A 70 1.35 9.99 -7.45
C VAL A 70 1.65 8.49 -7.44
N ALA A 71 2.37 7.98 -6.43
CA ALA A 71 2.63 6.55 -6.29
C ALA A 71 1.33 5.75 -6.18
N ALA A 72 0.45 6.11 -5.24
CA ALA A 72 -0.83 5.44 -5.06
C ALA A 72 -1.72 5.53 -6.31
N TYR A 73 -1.84 6.72 -6.89
CA TYR A 73 -2.62 6.94 -8.12
C TYR A 73 -2.12 6.06 -9.26
N SER A 74 -0.81 5.98 -9.46
CA SER A 74 -0.22 5.20 -10.55
C SER A 74 -0.51 3.71 -10.43
N VAL A 75 -0.51 3.15 -9.21
CA VAL A 75 -0.95 1.76 -8.97
C VAL A 75 -2.42 1.58 -9.35
N MET A 76 -3.29 2.48 -8.89
CA MET A 76 -4.72 2.40 -9.20
C MET A 76 -4.99 2.60 -10.69
N GLN A 77 -4.22 3.44 -11.37
CA GLN A 77 -4.29 3.61 -12.82
C GLN A 77 -3.91 2.32 -13.56
N LYS A 78 -2.86 1.62 -13.15
CA LYS A 78 -2.50 0.31 -13.74
C LYS A 78 -3.57 -0.75 -13.51
N ALA A 79 -4.23 -0.75 -12.35
CA ALA A 79 -5.30 -1.67 -12.03
C ALA A 79 -6.61 -1.37 -12.79
N TYR A 80 -6.88 -0.10 -13.08
CA TYR A 80 -8.13 0.37 -13.66
C TYR A 80 -7.87 1.37 -14.82
N PRO A 81 -7.21 0.94 -15.91
CA PRO A 81 -6.80 1.83 -17.00
C PRO A 81 -7.97 2.47 -17.74
N ASP A 82 -9.15 1.85 -17.73
CA ASP A 82 -10.37 2.42 -18.32
C ASP A 82 -10.99 3.55 -17.48
N LYS A 83 -10.59 3.68 -16.20
CA LYS A 83 -11.13 4.70 -15.29
C LYS A 83 -10.17 5.85 -15.05
N TYR A 84 -8.87 5.60 -15.12
CA TYR A 84 -7.83 6.55 -14.76
C TYR A 84 -6.83 6.74 -15.90
N ALA A 85 -6.52 7.98 -16.22
CA ALA A 85 -5.53 8.29 -17.24
C ALA A 85 -4.10 8.11 -16.73
N SER A 86 -3.17 7.62 -17.58
CA SER A 86 -1.76 7.59 -17.23
C SER A 86 -1.22 9.00 -17.02
N LEU A 87 -0.34 9.16 -16.03
CA LEU A 87 0.41 10.40 -15.78
C LEU A 87 1.65 10.52 -16.68
N SER A 88 2.05 9.44 -17.35
CA SER A 88 3.15 9.45 -18.34
C SER A 88 2.81 10.39 -19.49
N GLY A 89 3.76 11.27 -19.82
CA GLY A 89 3.55 12.33 -20.80
C GLY A 89 2.76 13.55 -20.32
N GLN A 90 2.12 13.48 -19.14
CA GLN A 90 1.45 14.62 -18.50
C GLN A 90 2.36 15.33 -17.49
N LEU A 91 3.16 14.56 -16.76
CA LEU A 91 4.16 15.09 -15.83
C LEU A 91 5.54 15.07 -16.48
N LYS A 92 6.32 16.11 -16.24
CA LYS A 92 7.66 16.27 -16.83
C LYS A 92 8.56 15.10 -16.38
N GLU A 93 9.19 14.43 -17.35
CA GLU A 93 10.16 13.34 -17.12
C GLU A 93 9.57 12.13 -16.36
N PHE A 94 8.25 12.09 -16.17
CA PHE A 94 7.58 10.95 -15.56
C PHE A 94 7.37 9.83 -16.59
N THR A 95 7.80 8.62 -16.22
CA THR A 95 7.59 7.41 -17.02
C THR A 95 6.61 6.48 -16.32
N ASP A 96 5.99 5.57 -17.08
CA ASP A 96 5.09 4.59 -16.52
C ASP A 96 5.78 3.70 -15.48
N ILE A 97 5.06 3.43 -14.40
CA ILE A 97 5.47 2.46 -13.39
C ILE A 97 5.46 1.03 -13.96
N PRO A 98 6.11 0.05 -13.30
CA PRO A 98 6.05 -1.35 -13.70
C PRO A 98 4.63 -1.87 -13.89
N GLU A 99 4.44 -2.86 -14.77
CA GLU A 99 3.14 -3.51 -14.98
C GLU A 99 2.68 -4.25 -13.72
N LEU A 100 1.35 -4.26 -13.50
CA LEU A 100 0.74 -4.88 -12.33
C LEU A 100 0.74 -6.42 -12.48
N PRO A 101 1.46 -7.17 -11.63
CA PRO A 101 1.47 -8.63 -11.70
C PRO A 101 0.15 -9.25 -11.26
N ALA A 102 -0.13 -10.48 -11.73
CA ALA A 102 -1.24 -11.27 -11.21
C ALA A 102 -1.05 -11.60 -9.71
N GLY A 103 -2.14 -11.59 -8.96
CA GLY A 103 -2.15 -11.91 -7.53
C GLY A 103 -1.78 -10.75 -6.60
N VAL A 104 -1.57 -9.56 -7.15
CA VAL A 104 -1.41 -8.32 -6.39
C VAL A 104 -2.79 -7.75 -6.05
N ASN A 105 -2.99 -7.35 -4.81
CA ASN A 105 -4.12 -6.51 -4.43
C ASN A 105 -3.74 -5.04 -4.68
N PRO A 106 -4.39 -4.37 -5.63
CA PRO A 106 -3.97 -3.02 -6.03
C PRO A 106 -4.20 -1.97 -4.94
N GLN A 107 -5.22 -2.14 -4.07
CA GLN A 107 -5.49 -1.21 -3.00
C GLN A 107 -4.37 -1.25 -1.94
N LEU A 108 -3.99 -2.47 -1.50
CA LEU A 108 -2.86 -2.61 -0.59
C LEU A 108 -1.56 -2.10 -1.21
N ALA A 109 -1.28 -2.46 -2.46
CA ALA A 109 -0.08 -1.99 -3.15
C ALA A 109 -0.02 -0.46 -3.28
N ALA A 110 -1.16 0.19 -3.53
CA ALA A 110 -1.27 1.65 -3.59
C ALA A 110 -0.99 2.31 -2.24
N ILE A 111 -1.59 1.79 -1.16
CA ILE A 111 -1.37 2.30 0.20
C ILE A 111 0.07 2.07 0.62
N HIS A 112 0.62 0.88 0.34
CA HIS A 112 2.01 0.57 0.66
C HIS A 112 2.98 1.51 -0.07
N ALA A 113 2.81 1.69 -1.38
CA ALA A 113 3.63 2.61 -2.17
C ALA A 113 3.54 4.06 -1.64
N PHE A 114 2.33 4.51 -1.27
CA PHE A 114 2.10 5.81 -0.64
C PHE A 114 2.91 5.95 0.65
N LEU A 115 2.82 4.98 1.55
CA LEU A 115 3.49 5.02 2.86
C LEU A 115 5.01 4.95 2.72
N VAL A 116 5.53 4.12 1.82
CA VAL A 116 6.98 4.01 1.57
C VAL A 116 7.54 5.31 1.00
N VAL A 117 6.90 5.88 -0.02
CA VAL A 117 7.34 7.17 -0.59
C VAL A 117 7.22 8.29 0.45
N GLY A 118 6.11 8.35 1.19
CA GLY A 118 5.89 9.33 2.24
C GLY A 118 6.97 9.27 3.32
N LYS A 119 7.29 8.06 3.79
CA LYS A 119 8.34 7.82 4.78
C LYS A 119 9.70 8.39 4.35
N GLN A 120 10.11 8.20 3.10
CA GLN A 120 11.39 8.65 2.57
C GLN A 120 11.51 10.19 2.45
N LEU A 121 10.42 10.90 2.59
CA LEU A 121 10.36 12.37 2.42
C LEU A 121 10.19 13.14 3.75
N ILE A 122 10.11 12.44 4.87
CA ILE A 122 9.91 12.99 6.23
C ILE A 122 11.13 12.72 7.12
N PHE A 123 11.12 13.22 8.36
CA PHE A 123 12.18 12.97 9.33
C PHE A 123 11.81 11.89 10.34
N SER A 124 10.56 11.90 10.82
CA SER A 124 10.07 10.97 11.85
C SER A 124 9.52 9.69 11.24
N GLU A 125 10.40 8.94 10.55
CA GLU A 125 10.08 7.73 9.78
C GLU A 125 9.40 6.64 10.63
N ASP A 126 9.80 6.48 11.89
CA ASP A 126 9.28 5.52 12.86
C ASP A 126 7.75 5.62 13.05
N ARG A 127 7.20 6.83 12.91
CA ARG A 127 5.76 7.06 13.01
C ARG A 127 4.97 6.43 11.86
N ILE A 128 5.54 6.44 10.67
CA ILE A 128 4.94 5.76 9.51
C ILE A 128 5.14 4.25 9.61
N ASP A 129 6.31 3.80 10.07
CA ASP A 129 6.55 2.37 10.27
C ASP A 129 5.57 1.77 11.29
N THR A 130 5.36 2.40 12.43
CA THR A 130 4.39 1.96 13.44
C THR A 130 2.97 1.86 12.88
N TYR A 131 2.53 2.85 12.08
CA TYR A 131 1.22 2.82 11.44
C TYR A 131 1.12 1.68 10.43
N ARG A 132 2.15 1.49 9.61
CA ARG A 132 2.22 0.45 8.59
C ARG A 132 2.18 -0.95 9.21
N GLU A 133 2.94 -1.18 10.28
CA GLU A 133 2.92 -2.43 11.02
C GLU A 133 1.52 -2.74 11.58
N SER A 134 0.88 -1.77 12.22
CA SER A 134 -0.48 -1.92 12.74
C SER A 134 -1.49 -2.24 11.64
N LEU A 135 -1.38 -1.61 10.47
CA LEU A 135 -2.25 -1.92 9.32
C LEU A 135 -2.03 -3.35 8.81
N TYR A 136 -0.79 -3.82 8.79
CA TYR A 136 -0.49 -5.17 8.32
C TYR A 136 -0.99 -6.24 9.28
N GLU A 137 -0.87 -6.02 10.58
CA GLU A 137 -1.47 -6.87 11.62
C GLU A 137 -3.00 -6.92 11.48
N GLU A 138 -3.65 -5.76 11.26
CA GLU A 138 -5.09 -5.69 11.00
C GLU A 138 -5.50 -6.52 9.78
N LEU A 139 -4.77 -6.43 8.67
CA LEU A 139 -5.08 -7.18 7.45
C LEU A 139 -4.87 -8.69 7.61
N ASP A 140 -3.87 -9.12 8.37
CA ASP A 140 -3.64 -10.52 8.73
C ASP A 140 -4.80 -11.06 9.59
N ASP A 141 -5.22 -10.32 10.61
CA ASP A 141 -6.37 -10.65 11.48
C ASP A 141 -7.70 -10.70 10.70
N LEU A 142 -7.81 -9.96 9.62
CA LEU A 142 -8.95 -9.97 8.70
C LEU A 142 -8.87 -11.07 7.64
N GLY A 143 -7.85 -11.93 7.70
CA GLY A 143 -7.71 -13.14 6.89
C GLY A 143 -7.07 -12.90 5.51
N MET A 144 -6.26 -11.86 5.35
CA MET A 144 -5.56 -11.64 4.09
C MET A 144 -4.57 -12.77 3.79
N PRO A 145 -4.61 -13.41 2.60
CA PRO A 145 -3.68 -14.47 2.25
C PRO A 145 -2.24 -13.95 2.16
N SER A 146 -1.30 -14.62 2.84
CA SER A 146 0.12 -14.20 2.87
C SER A 146 0.72 -14.00 1.48
N ARG A 147 0.37 -14.88 0.52
CA ARG A 147 0.86 -14.77 -0.86
C ARG A 147 0.38 -13.49 -1.56
N GLU A 148 -0.88 -13.11 -1.36
CA GLU A 148 -1.46 -11.89 -1.92
C GLU A 148 -0.85 -10.66 -1.25
N PHE A 149 -0.68 -10.72 0.08
CA PHE A 149 0.00 -9.70 0.86
C PHE A 149 1.44 -9.48 0.37
N GLU A 150 2.27 -10.52 0.34
CA GLU A 150 3.68 -10.43 -0.09
C GLU A 150 3.81 -9.88 -1.53
N ALA A 151 2.96 -10.35 -2.45
CA ALA A 151 2.96 -9.87 -3.82
C ALA A 151 2.60 -8.37 -3.90
N SER A 152 1.65 -7.92 -3.08
CA SER A 152 1.20 -6.52 -3.04
C SER A 152 2.26 -5.61 -2.44
N ILE A 153 2.92 -6.04 -1.36
CA ILE A 153 4.04 -5.31 -0.76
C ILE A 153 5.20 -5.20 -1.76
N ALA A 154 5.62 -6.31 -2.37
CA ALA A 154 6.73 -6.32 -3.32
C ALA A 154 6.47 -5.40 -4.53
N TYR A 155 5.23 -5.39 -5.04
CA TYR A 155 4.87 -4.49 -6.14
C TYR A 155 4.84 -3.02 -5.67
N GLY A 156 4.28 -2.74 -4.50
CA GLY A 156 4.26 -1.40 -3.91
C GLY A 156 5.67 -0.85 -3.68
N GLU A 157 6.62 -1.66 -3.23
CA GLU A 157 8.04 -1.28 -3.10
C GLU A 157 8.66 -0.94 -4.46
N ALA A 158 8.38 -1.74 -5.51
CA ALA A 158 8.89 -1.46 -6.85
C ALA A 158 8.35 -0.13 -7.39
N VAL A 159 7.07 0.16 -7.17
CA VAL A 159 6.45 1.44 -7.52
C VAL A 159 7.06 2.58 -6.71
N ALA A 160 7.22 2.42 -5.40
CA ALA A 160 7.82 3.43 -4.54
C ALA A 160 9.24 3.78 -5.00
N ALA A 161 10.07 2.78 -5.32
CA ALA A 161 11.41 2.99 -5.85
C ALA A 161 11.39 3.79 -7.17
N HIS A 162 10.46 3.49 -8.06
CA HIS A 162 10.29 4.22 -9.33
C HIS A 162 9.93 5.69 -9.09
N ILE A 163 8.97 5.96 -8.19
CA ILE A 163 8.54 7.33 -7.87
C ILE A 163 9.65 8.10 -7.15
N LEU A 164 10.39 7.48 -6.25
CA LEU A 164 11.51 8.13 -5.56
C LEU A 164 12.66 8.47 -6.52
N ALA A 165 12.94 7.61 -7.49
CA ALA A 165 13.91 7.91 -8.55
C ALA A 165 13.47 9.12 -9.40
N TRP A 166 12.18 9.22 -9.74
CA TRP A 166 11.64 10.40 -10.41
C TRP A 166 11.70 11.65 -9.50
N ALA A 167 11.34 11.53 -8.22
CA ALA A 167 11.41 12.63 -7.26
C ALA A 167 12.85 13.20 -7.10
N ASP A 168 13.87 12.38 -7.27
CA ASP A 168 15.27 12.83 -7.22
C ASP A 168 15.67 13.72 -8.40
N THR A 169 14.88 13.81 -9.46
CA THR A 169 15.10 14.68 -10.62
C THR A 169 14.58 16.11 -10.40
N ASP A 170 13.87 16.40 -9.30
CA ASP A 170 13.25 17.70 -9.02
C ASP A 170 14.24 18.77 -8.51
N PHE A 171 15.50 18.42 -8.37
CA PHE A 171 16.57 19.30 -7.85
C PHE A 171 16.36 19.77 -6.40
N TYR A 172 15.45 19.18 -5.64
CA TYR A 172 15.20 19.57 -4.25
C TYR A 172 16.47 19.53 -3.40
N LYS A 173 17.24 18.45 -3.48
CA LYS A 173 18.51 18.29 -2.73
C LYS A 173 19.50 19.40 -3.06
N GLN A 174 19.64 19.74 -4.34
CA GLN A 174 20.56 20.74 -4.85
C GLN A 174 20.13 22.16 -4.42
N THR A 175 18.83 22.48 -4.50
CA THR A 175 18.31 23.80 -4.11
C THR A 175 18.46 24.07 -2.62
N ARG A 176 18.52 23.03 -1.77
CA ARG A 176 18.77 23.16 -0.32
C ARG A 176 20.15 23.73 0.03
N THR A 177 21.12 23.61 -0.85
CA THR A 177 22.48 24.10 -0.68
C THR A 177 22.74 25.45 -1.31
N PHE A 178 21.74 26.02 -2.01
CA PHE A 178 21.87 27.34 -2.63
C PHE A 178 21.95 28.44 -1.54
N PRO A 179 22.69 29.54 -1.81
CA PRO A 179 22.69 30.70 -0.93
C PRO A 179 21.25 31.17 -0.71
N LYS A 180 20.93 31.52 0.54
CA LYS A 180 19.63 32.11 0.84
C LYS A 180 19.52 33.46 0.14
N TYR A 181 18.36 33.73 -0.46
CA TYR A 181 18.08 35.04 -1.01
C TYR A 181 18.14 36.09 0.12
N THR A 182 18.96 37.08 -0.06
CA THR A 182 19.01 38.27 0.79
C THR A 182 18.73 39.50 -0.08
N MET A 183 17.80 40.33 0.34
CA MET A 183 17.60 41.64 -0.31
C MET A 183 18.89 42.47 -0.10
N GLN A 184 19.46 42.95 -1.20
CA GLN A 184 20.50 43.97 -1.12
C GLN A 184 19.78 45.30 -0.86
N GLU A 185 20.16 45.97 0.22
CA GLU A 185 19.73 47.38 0.42
C GLU A 185 20.34 48.20 -0.70
N GLY A 186 19.46 48.83 -1.49
CA GLY A 186 19.84 49.72 -2.59
C GLY A 186 20.30 51.07 -2.12
#